data_f2c63cf0fb1755a16191288fa2e25d3c
#
_entry.id   f2c63cf0fb1755a16191288fa2e25d3c
#
_cell.length_a   1.000
_cell.length_b   1.000
_cell.length_c   1.000
_cell.angle_alpha   90.00
_cell.angle_beta   90.00
_cell.angle_gamma   90.00
#
_symmetry.space_group_name_H-M   'P 1'
#
loop_
_entity.id
_entity.type
_entity.pdbx_description
1 polymer ?
#
loop_
_entity_poly.entity_id
_entity_poly.type
_entity_poly.pdbx_seq_one_letter_code
_entity_poly.pdbx_strand_id
1 'polypeptide(L)'
;MDKTAITDEQLDYYVNLDWTKEFGEDLDFEGKNYHYLKLKEFEEFVYCGKTKEICLQNYKKQLRLLIRVMLEFDDPIPKPGEFPEE
;
A
#
# COMPACT_ATOMS: atom_id res chain seq x y z
N MET A 1 6.52 -23.87 -16.65
CA MET A 1 5.52 -24.07 -15.60
C MET A 1 4.50 -22.96 -15.61
N ASP A 2 3.28 -23.34 -15.59
CA ASP A 2 2.22 -22.36 -15.63
C ASP A 2 2.11 -21.65 -14.28
N LYS A 3 2.14 -20.37 -14.31
CA LYS A 3 1.83 -19.62 -13.12
C LYS A 3 0.34 -19.69 -12.88
N THR A 4 -0.02 -19.98 -11.67
CA THR A 4 -1.41 -19.87 -11.29
C THR A 4 -1.85 -18.43 -11.47
N ALA A 5 -2.98 -18.24 -12.10
CA ALA A 5 -3.50 -16.89 -12.30
C ALA A 5 -3.74 -16.23 -10.96
N ILE A 6 -3.35 -14.96 -10.85
CA ILE A 6 -3.60 -14.16 -9.66
C ILE A 6 -5.09 -13.84 -9.65
N THR A 7 -5.77 -14.21 -8.58
CA THR A 7 -7.20 -14.01 -8.48
C THR A 7 -7.55 -12.79 -7.66
N ASP A 8 -8.74 -12.27 -7.88
CA ASP A 8 -9.24 -11.15 -7.07
C ASP A 8 -9.32 -11.54 -5.59
N GLU A 9 -9.64 -12.79 -5.31
CA GLU A 9 -9.69 -13.27 -3.93
C GLU A 9 -8.34 -13.18 -3.24
N GLN A 10 -7.26 -13.54 -3.94
CA GLN A 10 -5.91 -13.41 -3.40
C GLN A 10 -5.58 -11.95 -3.11
N LEU A 11 -5.89 -11.07 -4.06
CA LEU A 11 -5.61 -9.65 -3.89
C LEU A 11 -6.41 -9.08 -2.73
N ASP A 12 -7.69 -9.43 -2.65
CA ASP A 12 -8.54 -8.97 -1.54
C ASP A 12 -8.03 -9.45 -0.20
N TYR A 13 -7.55 -10.69 -0.14
CA TYR A 13 -6.99 -11.23 1.09
C TYR A 13 -5.85 -10.36 1.61
N TYR A 14 -4.87 -10.06 0.74
CA TYR A 14 -3.72 -9.26 1.15
C TYR A 14 -4.09 -7.80 1.43
N VAL A 15 -4.92 -7.21 0.59
CA VAL A 15 -5.29 -5.80 0.72
C VAL A 15 -6.03 -5.56 2.03
N ASN A 16 -6.81 -6.53 2.48
CA ASN A 16 -7.63 -6.37 3.69
C ASN A 16 -6.96 -6.82 4.98
N LEU A 17 -5.69 -7.21 4.93
CA LEU A 17 -4.95 -7.48 6.14
C LEU A 17 -4.77 -6.19 6.96
N ASP A 18 -4.51 -6.36 8.24
CA ASP A 18 -4.42 -5.23 9.17
C ASP A 18 -3.03 -4.59 9.13
N TRP A 19 -2.76 -3.86 8.04
CA TRP A 19 -1.49 -3.18 7.83
C TRP A 19 -1.32 -2.01 8.79
N THR A 20 -0.07 -1.71 9.15
CA THR A 20 0.26 -0.62 10.05
C THR A 20 0.31 0.68 9.26
N LYS A 21 -0.64 1.56 9.51
CA LYS A 21 -0.79 2.81 8.77
C LYS A 21 -0.10 3.96 9.50
N GLU A 22 0.60 4.76 8.73
CA GLU A 22 1.21 6.00 9.23
C GLU A 22 0.68 7.14 8.41
N PHE A 23 0.12 8.15 9.09
CA PHE A 23 -0.46 9.32 8.45
C PHE A 23 0.41 10.54 8.66
N GLY A 24 0.43 11.43 7.69
CA GLY A 24 1.14 12.69 7.83
C GLY A 24 0.63 13.73 6.85
N GLU A 25 1.21 14.91 6.95
CA GLU A 25 0.91 16.03 6.08
C GLU A 25 2.22 16.63 5.60
N ASP A 26 2.19 17.21 4.42
CA ASP A 26 3.34 17.92 3.87
C ASP A 26 2.84 18.97 2.89
N LEU A 27 3.76 19.75 2.36
CA LEU A 27 3.46 20.81 1.39
C LEU A 27 3.97 20.40 0.02
N ASP A 28 3.16 20.69 -1.01
CA ASP A 28 3.60 20.48 -2.38
C ASP A 28 4.43 21.67 -2.88
N PHE A 29 4.80 21.68 -4.14
CA PHE A 29 5.59 22.77 -4.76
C PHE A 29 4.93 24.13 -4.63
N GLU A 30 3.60 24.15 -4.58
CA GLU A 30 2.83 25.39 -4.54
C GLU A 30 2.52 25.83 -3.12
N GLY A 31 3.03 25.09 -2.13
CA GLY A 31 2.78 25.40 -0.74
C GLY A 31 1.43 24.95 -0.24
N LYS A 32 0.73 24.10 -0.96
CA LYS A 32 -0.56 23.56 -0.54
C LYS A 32 -0.36 22.30 0.27
N ASN A 33 -1.13 22.16 1.34
CA ASN A 33 -1.09 20.97 2.16
C ASN A 33 -1.66 19.76 1.42
N TYR A 34 -0.99 18.63 1.58
CA TYR A 34 -1.56 17.35 1.22
C TYR A 34 -1.34 16.36 2.34
N HIS A 35 -2.16 15.32 2.37
CA HIS A 35 -2.05 14.25 3.36
C HIS A 35 -1.45 13.04 2.71
N TYR A 36 -0.75 12.23 3.50
CA TYR A 36 -0.24 10.96 2.99
C TYR A 36 -0.53 9.83 3.97
N LEU A 37 -0.56 8.63 3.42
CA LEU A 37 -0.71 7.40 4.17
C LEU A 37 0.39 6.47 3.73
N LYS A 38 1.19 6.00 4.70
CA LYS A 38 2.21 4.99 4.45
C LYS A 38 1.81 3.70 5.13
N LEU A 39 2.21 2.58 4.53
CA LEU A 39 2.10 1.29 5.20
C LEU A 39 3.51 0.90 5.61
N LYS A 40 3.72 0.76 6.91
CA LYS A 40 5.06 0.57 7.47
C LYS A 40 5.71 -0.74 7.05
N GLU A 41 4.92 -1.73 6.68
CA GLU A 41 5.41 -3.02 6.23
C GLU A 41 6.05 -2.97 4.85
N PHE A 42 5.79 -1.91 4.08
CA PHE A 42 6.35 -1.73 2.74
C PHE A 42 7.28 -0.52 2.73
N GLU A 43 8.46 -0.68 2.13
CA GLU A 43 9.47 0.39 2.17
C GLU A 43 9.04 1.64 1.44
N GLU A 44 8.36 1.49 0.33
CA GLU A 44 8.10 2.62 -0.57
C GLU A 44 6.64 2.90 -0.79
N PHE A 45 5.76 2.26 -0.04
CA PHE A 45 4.35 2.50 -0.25
C PHE A 45 3.93 3.82 0.39
N VAL A 46 3.42 4.72 -0.43
CA VAL A 46 2.81 5.95 0.05
C VAL A 46 1.65 6.31 -0.86
N TYR A 47 0.54 6.70 -0.26
CA TYR A 47 -0.61 7.20 -1.00
C TYR A 47 -0.90 8.62 -0.55
N CYS A 48 -1.02 9.55 -1.50
CA CYS A 48 -1.25 10.97 -1.20
C CYS A 48 -2.68 11.36 -1.58
N GLY A 49 -3.27 12.23 -0.80
CA GLY A 49 -4.61 12.73 -1.08
C GLY A 49 -4.83 14.08 -0.42
N LYS A 50 -5.93 14.72 -0.74
CA LYS A 50 -6.25 16.03 -0.20
C LYS A 50 -6.63 15.98 1.28
N THR A 51 -7.17 14.85 1.73
CA THR A 51 -7.56 14.68 3.13
C THR A 51 -7.18 13.28 3.58
N LYS A 52 -7.14 13.11 4.90
CA LYS A 52 -6.88 11.80 5.50
C LYS A 52 -7.95 10.79 5.06
N GLU A 53 -9.20 11.21 5.00
CA GLU A 53 -10.31 10.34 4.60
C GLU A 53 -10.15 9.85 3.17
N ILE A 54 -9.71 10.74 2.28
CA ILE A 54 -9.46 10.36 0.88
C ILE A 54 -8.34 9.30 0.82
N CYS A 55 -7.29 9.47 1.62
CA CYS A 55 -6.23 8.47 1.68
C CYS A 55 -6.77 7.13 2.16
N LEU A 56 -7.58 7.12 3.20
CA LEU A 56 -8.16 5.89 3.73
C LEU A 56 -9.11 5.22 2.75
N GLN A 57 -9.83 5.99 1.97
CA GLN A 57 -10.79 5.45 1.02
C GLN A 57 -10.12 4.84 -0.20
N ASN A 58 -8.94 5.32 -0.56
CA ASN A 58 -8.35 5.00 -1.87
C ASN A 58 -7.04 4.24 -1.83
N TYR A 59 -6.35 4.17 -0.67
CA TYR A 59 -5.04 3.52 -0.64
C TYR A 59 -5.10 2.05 -1.05
N LYS A 60 -6.23 1.40 -0.83
CA LYS A 60 -6.36 -0.02 -1.14
C LYS A 60 -6.24 -0.30 -2.63
N LYS A 61 -6.66 0.63 -3.46
CA LYS A 61 -6.50 0.49 -4.91
C LYS A 61 -5.03 0.47 -5.30
N GLN A 62 -4.26 1.36 -4.72
CA GLN A 62 -2.82 1.43 -4.95
C GLN A 62 -2.12 0.21 -4.39
N LEU A 63 -2.49 -0.21 -3.20
CA LEU A 63 -1.93 -1.40 -2.58
C LEU A 63 -2.22 -2.65 -3.42
N ARG A 64 -3.42 -2.74 -3.96
CA ARG A 64 -3.81 -3.87 -4.80
C ARG A 64 -2.87 -4.02 -6.00
N LEU A 65 -2.51 -2.90 -6.62
CA LEU A 65 -1.56 -2.92 -7.73
C LEU A 65 -0.18 -3.39 -7.29
N LEU A 66 0.28 -2.90 -6.14
CA LEU A 66 1.57 -3.31 -5.60
C LEU A 66 1.60 -4.81 -5.29
N ILE A 67 0.57 -5.31 -4.61
CA ILE A 67 0.49 -6.73 -4.28
C ILE A 67 0.49 -7.59 -5.54
N ARG A 68 -0.24 -7.15 -6.56
CA ARG A 68 -0.29 -7.87 -7.84
C ARG A 68 1.11 -7.98 -8.46
N VAL A 69 1.85 -6.88 -8.49
CA VAL A 69 3.20 -6.88 -9.03
C VAL A 69 4.10 -7.82 -8.22
N MET A 70 4.01 -7.76 -6.90
CA MET A 70 4.81 -8.62 -6.03
C MET A 70 4.50 -10.10 -6.29
N LEU A 71 3.24 -10.46 -6.45
CA LEU A 71 2.86 -11.84 -6.75
C LEU A 71 3.35 -12.27 -8.13
N GLU A 72 3.31 -11.37 -9.11
CA GLU A 72 3.77 -11.68 -10.46
C GLU A 72 5.28 -11.95 -10.50
N PHE A 73 6.04 -11.27 -9.64
CA PHE A 73 7.49 -11.43 -9.60
C PHE A 73 7.97 -12.34 -8.47
N ASP A 74 7.04 -13.01 -7.81
CA ASP A 74 7.36 -13.90 -6.68
C ASP A 74 8.12 -13.20 -5.55
N ASP A 75 7.89 -11.91 -5.39
CA ASP A 75 8.45 -11.15 -4.28
C ASP A 75 7.73 -11.53 -2.99
N PRO A 76 8.47 -11.68 -1.88
CA PRO A 76 7.81 -12.01 -0.62
C PRO A 76 6.96 -10.85 -0.13
N ILE A 77 5.71 -11.15 0.20
CA ILE A 77 4.79 -10.16 0.75
C ILE A 77 4.93 -10.19 2.26
N PRO A 78 5.21 -9.05 2.92
CA PRO A 78 5.34 -9.04 4.37
C PRO A 78 4.02 -9.37 5.05
N LYS A 79 4.09 -9.71 6.31
CA LYS A 79 2.92 -9.89 7.15
C LYS A 79 2.68 -8.62 7.95
N PRO A 80 1.42 -8.34 8.35
CA PRO A 80 1.15 -7.19 9.20
C PRO A 80 2.04 -7.19 10.46
N GLY A 81 2.68 -6.06 10.72
CA GLY A 81 3.62 -5.94 11.82
C GLY A 81 5.05 -6.35 11.51
N GLU A 82 5.31 -6.83 10.31
CA GLU A 82 6.64 -7.23 9.88
C GLU A 82 7.27 -6.08 9.09
N PHE A 83 8.21 -5.38 9.71
CA PHE A 83 8.76 -4.17 9.11
C PHE A 83 10.09 -4.44 8.40
N PRO A 84 10.37 -3.71 7.31
CA PRO A 84 11.65 -3.86 6.62
C PRO A 84 12.80 -3.48 7.54
N GLU A 85 13.93 -4.14 7.37
CA GLU A 85 15.13 -3.78 8.10
C GLU A 85 15.78 -2.58 7.44
N GLU A 86 16.31 -1.71 8.26
CA GLU A 86 17.04 -0.54 7.76
C GLU A 86 18.49 -0.85 7.48
#